data_8b0f1041f1841217ed218cf57175cdab
#
_entry.id   8b0f1041f1841217ed218cf57175cdab
#
_cell.length_a   1.000
_cell.length_b   1.000
_cell.length_c   1.000
_cell.angle_alpha   90.00
_cell.angle_beta   90.00
_cell.angle_gamma   90.00
#
_symmetry.space_group_name_H-M   'P 1'
#
loop_
_entity.id
_entity.type
_entity.pdbx_description
1 polymer ?
#
loop_
_entity_poly.entity_id
_entity_poly.type
_entity_poly.pdbx_seq_one_letter_code
_entity_poly.pdbx_strand_id
1 'polypeptide(L)'
;EWQADLDLKLMAAVRLTRLVWPAMAEQKWGRVINLLNVYAKLPGAGTATASISRAAGMALTKVLSAEGAADNILVNAMLIGFIESDQIRRQHAASDSELSLEQFITKAGARLPMQRMGRAAEAADLALFLASERASYLTGCAINMDGGLSKAV
;
A
#
# COMPACT_ATOMS: atom_id res chain seq x y z
N GLU A 1 -18.20 -11.66 -1.51
CA GLU A 1 -17.40 -10.42 -1.69
C GLU A 1 -16.49 -10.17 -0.49
N TRP A 2 -17.03 -9.95 0.73
CA TRP A 2 -16.26 -9.66 1.95
C TRP A 2 -15.17 -10.67 2.24
N GLN A 3 -15.50 -11.96 2.29
CA GLN A 3 -14.53 -13.01 2.60
C GLN A 3 -13.39 -13.03 1.57
N ALA A 4 -13.71 -12.91 0.28
CA ALA A 4 -12.70 -12.89 -0.78
C ALA A 4 -11.75 -11.68 -0.67
N ASP A 5 -12.27 -10.50 -0.30
CA ASP A 5 -11.42 -9.31 -0.09
C ASP A 5 -10.50 -9.48 1.13
N LEU A 6 -11.03 -9.97 2.24
CA LEU A 6 -10.23 -10.27 3.44
C LEU A 6 -9.17 -11.34 3.18
N ASP A 7 -9.52 -12.41 2.46
CA ASP A 7 -8.58 -13.48 2.12
C ASP A 7 -7.43 -12.97 1.24
N LEU A 8 -7.76 -12.13 0.25
CA LEU A 8 -6.77 -11.59 -0.68
C LEU A 8 -5.92 -10.47 -0.06
N LYS A 9 -6.50 -9.59 0.75
CA LYS A 9 -5.84 -8.34 1.17
C LYS A 9 -5.22 -8.45 2.58
N LEU A 10 -5.84 -9.20 3.48
CA LEU A 10 -5.37 -9.35 4.85
C LEU A 10 -4.74 -10.73 5.07
N MET A 11 -5.50 -11.80 4.80
CA MET A 11 -5.04 -13.14 5.13
C MET A 11 -3.86 -13.60 4.26
N ALA A 12 -3.73 -13.09 3.04
CA ALA A 12 -2.54 -13.35 2.22
C ALA A 12 -1.28 -12.79 2.90
N ALA A 13 -1.33 -11.54 3.40
CA ALA A 13 -0.21 -10.95 4.15
C ALA A 13 0.12 -11.75 5.41
N VAL A 14 -0.89 -12.15 6.20
CA VAL A 14 -0.71 -12.99 7.39
C VAL A 14 -0.03 -14.33 7.04
N ARG A 15 -0.55 -15.03 6.03
CA ARG A 15 -0.03 -16.34 5.62
C ARG A 15 1.42 -16.25 5.12
N LEU A 16 1.71 -15.31 4.23
CA LEU A 16 3.06 -15.13 3.67
C LEU A 16 4.06 -14.73 4.76
N THR A 17 3.70 -13.76 5.62
CA THR A 17 4.58 -13.33 6.71
C THR A 17 4.89 -14.48 7.65
N ARG A 18 3.90 -15.29 8.04
CA ARG A 18 4.13 -16.47 8.90
C ARG A 18 5.08 -17.49 8.28
N LEU A 19 5.04 -17.66 6.96
CA LEU A 19 5.93 -18.61 6.27
C LEU A 19 7.39 -18.15 6.28
N VAL A 20 7.65 -16.86 6.13
CA VAL A 20 9.03 -16.33 6.02
C VAL A 20 9.60 -15.87 7.36
N TRP A 21 8.76 -15.68 8.37
CA TRP A 21 9.16 -15.13 9.67
C TRP A 21 10.25 -15.91 10.39
N PRO A 22 10.20 -17.26 10.48
CA PRO A 22 11.24 -18.03 11.17
C PRO A 22 12.63 -17.80 10.56
N ALA A 23 12.74 -17.80 9.24
CA ALA A 23 14.00 -17.55 8.54
C ALA A 23 14.52 -16.12 8.77
N MET A 24 13.63 -15.13 8.76
CA MET A 24 13.99 -13.74 9.07
C MET A 24 14.49 -13.60 10.51
N ALA A 25 13.85 -14.25 11.48
CA ALA A 25 14.23 -14.22 12.88
C ALA A 25 15.60 -14.91 13.12
N GLU A 26 15.84 -16.05 12.47
CA GLU A 26 17.13 -16.76 12.52
C GLU A 26 18.27 -15.92 11.96
N GLN A 27 18.03 -15.21 10.83
CA GLN A 27 19.02 -14.35 10.21
C GLN A 27 19.21 -13.01 10.92
N LYS A 28 18.36 -12.67 11.89
CA LYS A 28 18.31 -11.34 12.53
C LYS A 28 18.17 -10.21 11.49
N TRP A 29 17.42 -10.48 10.44
CA TRP A 29 17.15 -9.53 9.38
C TRP A 29 15.84 -9.89 8.62
N GLY A 30 14.97 -8.93 8.48
CA GLY A 30 13.74 -9.07 7.70
C GLY A 30 13.14 -7.72 7.32
N ARG A 31 12.48 -7.71 6.17
CA ARG A 31 11.74 -6.53 5.68
C ARG A 31 10.39 -6.99 5.16
N VAL A 32 9.32 -6.47 5.77
CA VAL A 32 7.94 -6.71 5.35
C VAL A 32 7.32 -5.38 4.96
N ILE A 33 6.84 -5.29 3.73
CA ILE A 33 6.20 -4.09 3.20
C ILE A 33 4.77 -4.44 2.78
N ASN A 34 3.79 -4.00 3.53
CA ASN A 34 2.39 -4.19 3.21
C ASN A 34 1.91 -3.10 2.24
N LEU A 35 1.57 -3.49 1.01
CA LEU A 35 0.96 -2.58 0.04
C LEU A 35 -0.53 -2.43 0.33
N LEU A 36 -0.88 -1.29 0.87
CA LEU A 36 -2.26 -0.90 1.20
C LEU A 36 -2.68 0.28 0.30
N ASN A 37 -3.78 0.91 0.62
CA ASN A 37 -4.17 2.17 -0.02
C ASN A 37 -4.63 3.20 1.01
N VAL A 38 -4.77 4.44 0.58
CA VAL A 38 -5.14 5.57 1.44
C VAL A 38 -6.51 5.43 2.10
N TYR A 39 -7.41 4.60 1.57
CA TYR A 39 -8.70 4.33 2.21
C TYR A 39 -8.58 3.62 3.56
N ALA A 40 -7.41 3.07 3.89
CA ALA A 40 -7.12 2.59 5.24
C ALA A 40 -7.23 3.69 6.31
N LYS A 41 -6.88 4.94 5.95
CA LYS A 41 -6.97 6.13 6.81
C LYS A 41 -8.15 7.04 6.48
N LEU A 42 -8.78 6.86 5.33
CA LEU A 42 -9.89 7.68 4.82
C LEU A 42 -11.11 6.81 4.48
N PRO A 43 -11.70 6.10 5.46
CA PRO A 43 -12.92 5.35 5.20
C PRO A 43 -14.06 6.31 4.85
N GLY A 44 -14.82 5.97 3.83
CA GLY A 44 -15.96 6.76 3.35
C GLY A 44 -17.12 5.89 2.90
N ALA A 45 -18.26 6.49 2.65
CA ALA A 45 -19.41 5.77 2.13
C ALA A 45 -19.03 5.07 0.80
N GLY A 46 -19.43 3.81 0.62
CA GLY A 46 -19.15 3.02 -0.56
C GLY A 46 -17.74 2.38 -0.62
N THR A 47 -16.88 2.59 0.39
CA THR A 47 -15.53 2.00 0.41
C THR A 47 -15.38 0.81 1.37
N ALA A 48 -16.48 0.22 1.84
CA ALA A 48 -16.51 -0.68 2.99
C ALA A 48 -15.50 -1.83 2.93
N THR A 49 -15.52 -2.69 1.92
CA THR A 49 -14.55 -3.81 1.85
C THR A 49 -13.12 -3.30 1.75
N ALA A 50 -12.87 -2.37 0.84
CA ALA A 50 -11.54 -1.83 0.58
C ALA A 50 -10.93 -1.09 1.78
N SER A 51 -11.71 -0.30 2.51
CA SER A 51 -11.24 0.44 3.69
C SER A 51 -10.96 -0.50 4.86
N ILE A 52 -11.86 -1.43 5.13
CA ILE A 52 -11.78 -2.30 6.31
C ILE A 52 -10.60 -3.26 6.22
N SER A 53 -10.44 -3.95 5.10
CA SER A 53 -9.31 -4.87 4.92
C SER A 53 -7.95 -4.16 5.00
N ARG A 54 -7.86 -2.92 4.52
CA ARG A 54 -6.62 -2.14 4.58
C ARG A 54 -6.37 -1.52 5.96
N ALA A 55 -7.41 -1.09 6.66
CA ALA A 55 -7.28 -0.67 8.06
C ALA A 55 -6.79 -1.83 8.94
N ALA A 56 -7.32 -3.04 8.72
CA ALA A 56 -6.82 -4.25 9.36
C ALA A 56 -5.34 -4.53 9.00
N GLY A 57 -4.95 -4.31 7.74
CA GLY A 57 -3.55 -4.41 7.29
C GLY A 57 -2.62 -3.39 7.97
N MET A 58 -3.09 -2.16 8.25
CA MET A 58 -2.32 -1.20 9.06
C MET A 58 -2.14 -1.69 10.51
N ALA A 59 -3.20 -2.19 11.13
CA ALA A 59 -3.12 -2.76 12.47
C ALA A 59 -2.16 -3.94 12.51
N LEU A 60 -2.24 -4.86 11.54
CA LEU A 60 -1.30 -5.97 11.37
C LEU A 60 0.15 -5.48 11.25
N THR A 61 0.40 -4.45 10.44
CA THR A 61 1.73 -3.84 10.29
C THR A 61 2.27 -3.39 11.63
N LYS A 62 1.45 -2.74 12.46
CA LYS A 62 1.86 -2.23 13.76
C LYS A 62 2.16 -3.34 14.76
N VAL A 63 1.33 -4.36 14.82
CA VAL A 63 1.55 -5.53 15.70
C VAL A 63 2.85 -6.25 15.32
N LEU A 64 3.00 -6.62 14.06
CA LEU A 64 4.18 -7.33 13.58
C LEU A 64 5.47 -6.51 13.73
N SER A 65 5.40 -5.19 13.62
CA SER A 65 6.57 -4.34 13.82
C SER A 65 7.11 -4.39 15.25
N ALA A 66 6.23 -4.50 16.24
CA ALA A 66 6.61 -4.65 17.63
C ALA A 66 7.18 -6.05 17.93
N GLU A 67 6.56 -7.08 17.34
CA GLU A 67 7.02 -8.47 17.50
C GLU A 67 8.38 -8.72 16.85
N GLY A 68 8.65 -8.10 15.70
CA GLY A 68 9.87 -8.32 14.91
C GLY A 68 11.06 -7.44 15.28
N ALA A 69 10.85 -6.37 16.04
CA ALA A 69 11.89 -5.34 16.27
C ALA A 69 13.17 -5.90 16.87
N ALA A 70 13.08 -6.79 17.86
CA ALA A 70 14.25 -7.40 18.53
C ALA A 70 15.07 -8.30 17.58
N ASP A 71 14.45 -8.79 16.51
CA ASP A 71 15.07 -9.63 15.49
C ASP A 71 15.45 -8.84 14.22
N ASN A 72 15.40 -7.51 14.27
CA ASN A 72 15.65 -6.64 13.12
C ASN A 72 14.72 -6.94 11.94
N ILE A 73 13.52 -7.43 12.22
CA ILE A 73 12.46 -7.59 11.23
C ILE A 73 11.63 -6.30 11.24
N LEU A 74 11.80 -5.48 10.20
CA LEU A 74 11.10 -4.20 10.10
C LEU A 74 9.87 -4.35 9.23
N VAL A 75 8.72 -3.91 9.76
CA VAL A 75 7.42 -4.07 9.12
C VAL A 75 6.80 -2.70 8.90
N ASN A 76 6.57 -2.33 7.65
CA ASN A 76 5.99 -1.04 7.28
C ASN A 76 4.85 -1.22 6.27
N ALA A 77 4.00 -0.22 6.14
CA ALA A 77 2.94 -0.16 5.14
C ALA A 77 3.13 1.05 4.22
N MET A 78 2.90 0.83 2.93
CA MET A 78 2.77 1.89 1.92
C MET A 78 1.28 2.08 1.61
N LEU A 79 0.76 3.27 1.86
CA LEU A 79 -0.62 3.65 1.57
C LEU A 79 -0.66 4.33 0.20
N ILE A 80 -0.94 3.53 -0.82
CA ILE A 80 -0.91 3.96 -2.22
C ILE A 80 -2.16 4.77 -2.54
N GLY A 81 -1.97 5.96 -3.12
CA GLY A 81 -3.01 6.77 -3.73
C GLY A 81 -3.28 6.38 -5.18
N PHE A 82 -3.43 7.37 -6.04
CA PHE A 82 -3.62 7.15 -7.47
C PHE A 82 -2.27 7.02 -8.18
N ILE A 83 -1.94 5.80 -8.59
CA ILE A 83 -0.71 5.47 -9.33
C ILE A 83 -1.09 4.95 -10.72
N GLU A 84 -0.37 5.39 -11.75
CA GLU A 84 -0.49 4.84 -13.09
C GLU A 84 -0.16 3.35 -13.08
N SER A 85 -1.16 2.54 -13.41
CA SER A 85 -1.07 1.09 -13.33
C SER A 85 -1.96 0.44 -14.38
N ASP A 86 -1.82 -0.86 -14.53
CA ASP A 86 -2.67 -1.64 -15.41
C ASP A 86 -4.16 -1.58 -15.01
N GLN A 87 -4.45 -1.35 -13.73
CA GLN A 87 -5.82 -1.10 -13.27
C GLN A 87 -6.43 0.14 -13.94
N ILE A 88 -5.67 1.22 -14.07
CA ILE A 88 -6.11 2.46 -14.72
C ILE A 88 -6.36 2.23 -16.21
N ARG A 89 -5.46 1.46 -16.87
CA ARG A 89 -5.65 1.05 -18.27
C ARG A 89 -6.94 0.26 -18.46
N ARG A 90 -7.22 -0.70 -17.56
CA ARG A 90 -8.46 -1.49 -17.58
C ARG A 90 -9.69 -0.64 -17.31
N GLN A 91 -9.63 0.31 -16.39
CA GLN A 91 -10.72 1.25 -16.12
C GLN A 91 -11.02 2.12 -17.35
N HIS A 92 -9.97 2.64 -18.01
CA HIS A 92 -10.14 3.39 -19.25
C HIS A 92 -10.78 2.52 -20.35
N ALA A 93 -10.27 1.31 -20.58
CA ALA A 93 -10.79 0.39 -21.59
C ALA A 93 -12.24 -0.05 -21.32
N ALA A 94 -12.67 -0.10 -20.06
CA ALA A 94 -14.03 -0.45 -19.66
C ALA A 94 -14.98 0.77 -19.58
N SER A 95 -14.45 1.98 -19.80
CA SER A 95 -15.25 3.21 -19.81
C SER A 95 -15.64 3.57 -21.24
N ASP A 96 -16.82 4.16 -21.42
CA ASP A 96 -17.27 4.73 -22.70
C ASP A 96 -16.60 6.11 -22.97
N SER A 97 -15.39 6.29 -22.49
CA SER A 97 -14.67 7.58 -22.61
C SER A 97 -14.08 7.75 -24.00
N GLU A 98 -14.41 8.85 -24.67
CA GLU A 98 -13.80 9.25 -25.94
C GLU A 98 -12.34 9.78 -25.77
N LEU A 99 -11.88 9.94 -24.52
CA LEU A 99 -10.53 10.42 -24.24
C LEU A 99 -9.49 9.34 -24.58
N SER A 100 -8.31 9.75 -25.06
CA SER A 100 -7.16 8.84 -25.09
C SER A 100 -6.77 8.43 -23.66
N LEU A 101 -6.03 7.34 -23.52
CA LEU A 101 -5.54 6.89 -22.19
C LEU A 101 -4.74 8.00 -21.49
N GLU A 102 -3.90 8.72 -22.23
CA GLU A 102 -3.09 9.83 -21.70
C GLU A 102 -3.98 10.97 -21.19
N GLN A 103 -4.99 11.35 -21.97
CA GLN A 103 -5.97 12.37 -21.56
C GLN A 103 -6.78 11.93 -20.35
N PHE A 104 -7.15 10.64 -20.27
CA PHE A 104 -7.84 10.06 -19.14
C PHE A 104 -7.00 10.15 -17.85
N ILE A 105 -5.72 9.75 -17.92
CA ILE A 105 -4.76 9.83 -16.82
C ILE A 105 -4.56 11.29 -16.39
N THR A 106 -4.34 12.19 -17.33
CA THR A 106 -4.16 13.63 -17.06
C THR A 106 -5.38 14.22 -16.37
N LYS A 107 -6.58 13.92 -16.87
CA LYS A 107 -7.84 14.41 -16.29
C LYS A 107 -8.08 13.87 -14.87
N ALA A 108 -7.76 12.60 -14.63
CA ALA A 108 -7.83 12.00 -13.30
C ALA A 108 -6.82 12.62 -12.35
N GLY A 109 -5.60 12.83 -12.81
CA GLY A 109 -4.51 13.45 -12.04
C GLY A 109 -4.76 14.92 -11.68
N ALA A 110 -5.39 15.69 -12.55
CA ALA A 110 -5.70 17.10 -12.32
C ALA A 110 -6.57 17.37 -11.08
N ARG A 111 -7.24 16.34 -10.55
CA ARG A 111 -8.06 16.42 -9.32
C ARG A 111 -7.24 16.21 -8.04
N LEU A 112 -6.00 15.79 -8.16
CA LEU A 112 -5.10 15.52 -7.02
C LEU A 112 -4.34 16.79 -6.64
N PRO A 113 -3.90 16.97 -5.39
CA PRO A 113 -3.12 18.14 -4.99
C PRO A 113 -1.84 18.33 -5.82
N MET A 114 -1.14 17.25 -6.17
CA MET A 114 0.03 17.32 -7.07
C MET A 114 -0.34 17.44 -8.55
N GLN A 115 -1.63 17.52 -8.90
CA GLN A 115 -2.17 17.68 -10.26
C GLN A 115 -1.69 16.61 -11.26
N ARG A 116 -1.26 15.47 -10.77
CA ARG A 116 -0.88 14.29 -11.55
C ARG A 116 -1.06 13.01 -10.75
N MET A 117 -1.17 11.89 -11.43
CA MET A 117 -1.02 10.59 -10.81
C MET A 117 0.46 10.32 -10.49
N GLY A 118 0.72 9.48 -9.50
CA GLY A 118 2.06 8.96 -9.24
C GLY A 118 2.44 7.90 -10.29
N ARG A 119 3.73 7.66 -10.46
CA ARG A 119 4.26 6.62 -11.34
C ARG A 119 4.63 5.38 -10.55
N ALA A 120 4.56 4.21 -11.17
CA ALA A 120 4.97 2.95 -10.54
C ALA A 120 6.43 2.98 -10.05
N ALA A 121 7.33 3.67 -10.79
CA ALA A 121 8.72 3.86 -10.38
C ALA A 121 8.84 4.61 -9.04
N GLU A 122 8.02 5.64 -8.81
CA GLU A 122 8.03 6.38 -7.54
C GLU A 122 7.61 5.47 -6.36
N ALA A 123 6.67 4.53 -6.60
CA ALA A 123 6.31 3.52 -5.59
C ALA A 123 7.45 2.51 -5.36
N ALA A 124 8.13 2.11 -6.42
CA ALA A 124 9.29 1.22 -6.33
C ALA A 124 10.45 1.86 -5.57
N ASP A 125 10.72 3.16 -5.75
CA ASP A 125 11.76 3.89 -5.03
C ASP A 125 11.52 3.88 -3.51
N LEU A 126 10.27 4.12 -3.08
CA LEU A 126 9.91 4.03 -1.66
C LEU A 126 10.04 2.59 -1.14
N ALA A 127 9.58 1.60 -1.90
CA ALA A 127 9.69 0.19 -1.52
C ALA A 127 11.17 -0.23 -1.40
N LEU A 128 12.02 0.19 -2.33
CA LEU A 128 13.45 -0.07 -2.31
C LEU A 128 14.13 0.56 -1.08
N PHE A 129 13.76 1.81 -0.77
CA PHE A 129 14.26 2.47 0.44
C PHE A 129 13.87 1.69 1.70
N LEU A 130 12.60 1.32 1.85
CA LEU A 130 12.10 0.57 3.00
C LEU A 130 12.70 -0.85 3.11
N ALA A 131 13.07 -1.46 1.99
CA ALA A 131 13.70 -2.77 1.94
C ALA A 131 15.21 -2.72 2.23
N SER A 132 15.82 -1.54 2.23
CA SER A 132 17.26 -1.35 2.40
C SER A 132 17.67 -1.09 3.84
N GLU A 133 19.00 -1.15 4.11
CA GLU A 133 19.60 -0.73 5.39
C GLU A 133 19.43 0.76 5.69
N ARG A 134 19.10 1.58 4.67
CA ARG A 134 18.87 3.02 4.85
C ARG A 134 17.63 3.32 5.69
N ALA A 135 16.69 2.37 5.77
CA ALA A 135 15.48 2.44 6.59
C ALA A 135 15.59 1.67 7.91
N SER A 136 16.82 1.40 8.39
CA SER A 136 17.09 0.50 9.53
C SER A 136 16.44 0.92 10.86
N TYR A 137 15.94 2.15 10.98
CA TYR A 137 15.23 2.64 12.17
C TYR A 137 13.75 2.95 11.91
N LEU A 138 13.21 2.49 10.76
CA LEU A 138 11.80 2.67 10.38
C LEU A 138 11.05 1.36 10.50
N THR A 139 10.15 1.26 11.47
CA THR A 139 9.25 0.12 11.63
C THR A 139 7.89 0.57 12.18
N GLY A 140 6.82 -0.11 11.82
CA GLY A 140 5.45 0.19 12.25
C GLY A 140 4.88 1.48 11.65
N CYS A 141 5.46 1.98 10.55
CA CYS A 141 4.98 3.16 9.85
C CYS A 141 3.96 2.80 8.78
N ALA A 142 2.96 3.66 8.61
CA ALA A 142 2.00 3.63 7.51
C ALA A 142 2.18 4.92 6.69
N ILE A 143 2.95 4.82 5.61
CA ILE A 143 3.44 5.96 4.84
C ILE A 143 2.48 6.25 3.70
N ASN A 144 1.91 7.46 3.69
CA ASN A 144 1.07 7.92 2.58
C ASN A 144 1.95 8.22 1.36
N MET A 145 1.65 7.54 0.26
CA MET A 145 2.25 7.77 -1.05
C MET A 145 1.13 8.10 -2.04
N ASP A 146 0.60 9.31 -1.96
CA ASP A 146 -0.68 9.66 -2.54
C ASP A 146 -0.76 11.06 -3.17
N GLY A 147 0.37 11.76 -3.28
CA GLY A 147 0.43 13.10 -3.86
C GLY A 147 -0.36 14.14 -3.05
N GLY A 148 -0.52 13.92 -1.73
CA GLY A 148 -1.24 14.81 -0.83
C GLY A 148 -2.76 14.60 -0.83
N LEU A 149 -3.26 13.50 -1.41
CA LEU A 149 -4.69 13.21 -1.48
C LEU A 149 -5.32 13.04 -0.10
N SER A 150 -4.65 12.29 0.78
CA SER A 150 -5.13 12.05 2.14
C SER A 150 -4.93 13.28 3.02
N LYS A 151 -5.98 13.65 3.73
CA LYS A 151 -5.92 14.68 4.79
C LYS A 151 -5.47 14.10 6.13
N ALA A 152 -5.37 12.77 6.25
CA ALA A 152 -4.89 12.08 7.44
C ALA A 152 -3.37 11.88 7.36
N VAL A 153 -2.68 12.19 8.43
CA VAL A 153 -1.25 11.94 8.65
C VAL A 153 -1.00 10.56 9.22
#